data_d73df35fa1cea3ab0218094ce97a1810
#
_entry.id   d73df35fa1cea3ab0218094ce97a1810
#
_cell.length_a   1.000
_cell.length_b   1.000
_cell.length_c   1.000
_cell.angle_alpha   90.00
_cell.angle_beta   90.00
_cell.angle_gamma   90.00
#
_symmetry.space_group_name_H-M   'P 1'
#
loop_
_entity.id
_entity.type
_entity.pdbx_description
1 polymer ?
#
loop_
_entity_poly.entity_id
_entity_poly.type
_entity_poly.pdbx_seq_one_letter_code
_entity_poly.pdbx_strand_id
1 'polypeptide(L)'
;LSDIRGPAGVQQMQRDIFARSTARDTQLDPNDLIFFDRGIGDAIFYFTRAGLDPAPVWQAARTTRYRAVFLLERLPLQADDVRTEDDAAAQHMQDTFLADYTALD
;
A
#
# COMPACT_ATOMS: atom_id res chain seq x y z
N LEU A 1 -5.23 24.82 5.85
CA LEU A 1 -5.10 23.42 5.49
C LEU A 1 -5.08 23.27 3.98
N SER A 2 -4.07 22.61 3.47
CA SER A 2 -4.07 22.27 2.06
C SER A 2 -5.23 21.35 1.76
N ASP A 3 -5.79 21.49 0.58
CA ASP A 3 -6.90 20.65 0.14
C ASP A 3 -6.36 19.26 -0.22
N ILE A 4 -6.54 18.32 0.68
CA ILE A 4 -6.08 16.93 0.47
C ILE A 4 -6.94 16.18 -0.55
N ARG A 5 -8.05 16.78 -1.00
CA ARG A 5 -8.91 16.17 -2.01
C ARG A 5 -8.44 16.43 -3.43
N GLY A 6 -7.59 17.45 -3.62
CA GLY A 6 -7.00 17.72 -4.91
C GLY A 6 -5.83 16.78 -5.22
N PRO A 7 -5.43 16.69 -6.51
CA PRO A 7 -4.33 15.78 -6.89
C PRO A 7 -3.03 16.04 -6.15
N ALA A 8 -2.65 17.31 -5.96
CA ALA A 8 -1.43 17.66 -5.25
C ALA A 8 -1.50 17.26 -3.78
N GLY A 9 -2.67 17.43 -3.15
CA GLY A 9 -2.89 17.04 -1.76
C GLY A 9 -2.80 15.53 -1.59
N VAL A 10 -3.39 14.76 -2.50
CA VAL A 10 -3.32 13.30 -2.48
C VAL A 10 -1.88 12.84 -2.65
N GLN A 11 -1.14 13.43 -3.57
CA GLN A 11 0.27 13.08 -3.78
C GLN A 11 1.10 13.33 -2.53
N GLN A 12 0.91 14.50 -1.90
CA GLN A 12 1.65 14.83 -0.69
C GLN A 12 1.29 13.87 0.46
N MET A 13 0.02 13.52 0.57
CA MET A 13 -0.42 12.56 1.58
C MET A 13 0.27 11.21 1.39
N GLN A 14 0.38 10.72 0.17
CA GLN A 14 1.06 9.44 -0.09
C GLN A 14 2.55 9.51 0.23
N ARG A 15 3.21 10.63 -0.11
CA ARG A 15 4.62 10.82 0.26
C ARG A 15 4.80 10.80 1.77
N ASP A 16 3.90 11.46 2.50
CA ASP A 16 3.98 11.54 3.97
C ASP A 16 3.76 10.17 4.60
N ILE A 17 2.79 9.40 4.11
CA ILE A 17 2.53 8.04 4.61
C ILE A 17 3.76 7.16 4.39
N PHE A 18 4.34 7.23 3.20
CA PHE A 18 5.52 6.44 2.88
C PHE A 18 6.71 6.82 3.77
N ALA A 19 6.95 8.12 3.95
CA ALA A 19 8.05 8.60 4.78
C ALA A 19 7.90 8.17 6.24
N ARG A 20 6.68 8.23 6.78
CA ARG A 20 6.42 7.79 8.15
C ARG A 20 6.59 6.29 8.29
N SER A 21 6.17 5.52 7.31
CA SER A 21 6.30 4.06 7.35
C SER A 21 7.76 3.63 7.33
N THR A 22 8.58 4.26 6.48
CA THR A 22 10.01 3.92 6.41
C THR A 22 10.73 4.35 7.68
N ALA A 23 10.42 5.54 8.22
CA ALA A 23 11.02 6.01 9.46
C ALA A 23 10.67 5.10 10.63
N ARG A 24 9.42 4.65 10.71
CA ARG A 24 8.99 3.71 11.75
C ARG A 24 9.75 2.40 11.65
N ASP A 25 9.88 1.87 10.45
CA ASP A 25 10.51 0.56 10.27
C ASP A 25 11.97 0.55 10.70
N THR A 26 12.68 1.66 10.54
CA THR A 26 14.08 1.76 10.97
C THR A 26 14.26 1.79 12.49
N GLN A 27 13.18 2.05 13.23
CA GLN A 27 13.22 2.15 14.69
C GLN A 27 12.80 0.86 15.39
N LEU A 28 12.40 -0.15 14.64
CA LEU A 28 11.91 -1.39 15.20
C LEU A 28 13.07 -2.30 15.57
N ASP A 29 12.91 -3.02 16.69
CA ASP A 29 13.87 -4.03 17.10
C ASP A 29 13.69 -5.28 16.22
N PRO A 30 14.73 -5.75 15.52
CA PRO A 30 14.61 -6.93 14.68
C PRO A 30 14.33 -8.22 15.45
N ASN A 31 14.49 -8.20 16.77
CA ASN A 31 14.19 -9.38 17.61
C ASN A 31 12.73 -9.45 18.03
N ASP A 32 11.97 -8.38 17.82
CA ASP A 32 10.55 -8.37 18.17
C ASP A 32 9.73 -9.04 17.09
N LEU A 33 8.65 -9.70 17.51
CA LEU A 33 7.64 -10.18 16.57
C LEU A 33 6.60 -9.08 16.40
N ILE A 34 6.52 -8.53 15.20
CA ILE A 34 5.70 -7.36 14.91
C ILE A 34 4.78 -7.68 13.74
N PHE A 35 3.50 -7.36 13.92
CA PHE A 35 2.51 -7.48 12.86
C PHE A 35 2.16 -6.09 12.33
N PHE A 36 2.20 -5.93 11.02
CA PHE A 36 1.79 -4.70 10.35
C PHE A 36 0.45 -4.91 9.67
N ASP A 37 -0.43 -3.95 9.79
CA ASP A 37 -1.69 -3.93 9.07
C ASP A 37 -1.47 -3.69 7.58
N ARG A 38 -0.44 -2.91 7.24
CA ARG A 38 -0.03 -2.64 5.87
C ARG A 38 1.48 -2.68 5.75
N GLY A 39 1.96 -3.25 4.66
CA GLY A 39 3.39 -3.26 4.36
C GLY A 39 3.81 -2.11 3.46
N ILE A 40 5.11 -1.87 3.37
CA ILE A 40 5.66 -0.82 2.49
C ILE A 40 5.28 -1.08 1.04
N GLY A 41 5.21 -2.34 0.62
CA GLY A 41 4.83 -2.68 -0.75
C GLY A 41 3.46 -2.15 -1.19
N ASP A 42 2.55 -1.93 -0.25
CA ASP A 42 1.24 -1.34 -0.56
C ASP A 42 1.38 0.05 -1.19
N ALA A 43 2.40 0.80 -0.81
CA ALA A 43 2.60 2.16 -1.31
C ALA A 43 2.89 2.20 -2.82
N ILE A 44 3.32 1.10 -3.41
CA ILE A 44 3.55 1.04 -4.86
C ILE A 44 2.23 1.36 -5.60
N PHE A 45 1.17 0.69 -5.20
CA PHE A 45 -0.16 0.92 -5.79
C PHE A 45 -0.63 2.36 -5.57
N TYR A 46 -0.50 2.86 -4.35
CA TYR A 46 -0.99 4.19 -4.00
C TYR A 46 -0.20 5.29 -4.69
N PHE A 47 1.12 5.12 -4.84
CA PHE A 47 1.94 6.08 -5.59
C PHE A 47 1.52 6.10 -7.06
N THR A 48 1.40 4.94 -7.67
CA THR A 48 1.02 4.83 -9.08
C THR A 48 -0.34 5.46 -9.32
N ARG A 49 -1.31 5.18 -8.46
CA ARG A 49 -2.65 5.74 -8.58
C ARG A 49 -2.66 7.25 -8.44
N ALA A 50 -1.79 7.79 -7.59
CA ALA A 50 -1.68 9.23 -7.37
C ALA A 50 -0.87 9.94 -8.46
N GLY A 51 -0.32 9.22 -9.42
CA GLY A 51 0.51 9.80 -10.47
C GLY A 51 1.95 10.05 -10.04
N LEU A 52 2.40 9.43 -8.95
CA LEU A 52 3.78 9.54 -8.48
C LEU A 52 4.63 8.39 -9.04
N ASP A 53 5.93 8.66 -9.20
CA ASP A 53 6.88 7.62 -9.57
C ASP A 53 7.03 6.64 -8.41
N PRO A 54 6.71 5.35 -8.59
CA PRO A 54 6.82 4.35 -7.52
C PRO A 54 8.24 3.83 -7.31
N ALA A 55 9.23 4.25 -8.08
CA ALA A 55 10.60 3.71 -7.99
C ALA A 55 11.18 3.79 -6.58
N PRO A 56 11.06 4.89 -5.83
CA PRO A 56 11.56 4.94 -4.45
C PRO A 56 10.88 3.93 -3.54
N VAL A 57 9.59 3.65 -3.77
CA VAL A 57 8.87 2.66 -2.99
C VAL A 57 9.36 1.25 -3.29
N TRP A 58 9.56 0.92 -4.55
CA TRP A 58 10.13 -0.37 -4.95
C TRP A 58 11.49 -0.60 -4.29
N GLN A 59 12.32 0.44 -4.29
CA GLN A 59 13.66 0.34 -3.69
C GLN A 59 13.56 0.09 -2.18
N ALA A 60 12.73 0.84 -1.48
CA ALA A 60 12.52 0.65 -0.05
C ALA A 60 11.93 -0.74 0.25
N ALA A 61 10.97 -1.18 -0.54
CA ALA A 61 10.33 -2.47 -0.35
C ALA A 61 11.29 -3.64 -0.56
N ARG A 62 12.21 -3.52 -1.50
CA ARG A 62 13.22 -4.55 -1.74
C ARG A 62 14.21 -4.68 -0.59
N THR A 63 14.45 -3.61 0.15
CA THR A 63 15.37 -3.62 1.28
C THR A 63 14.67 -3.95 2.60
N THR A 64 13.35 -3.83 2.64
CA THR A 64 12.55 -4.19 3.82
C THR A 64 12.19 -5.66 3.71
N ARG A 65 12.61 -6.44 4.71
CA ARG A 65 12.36 -7.87 4.68
C ARG A 65 11.32 -8.23 5.72
N TYR A 66 10.16 -8.63 5.23
CA TYR A 66 9.13 -9.21 6.07
C TYR A 66 9.36 -10.71 6.17
N ARG A 67 9.14 -11.27 7.36
CA ARG A 67 9.21 -12.70 7.57
C ARG A 67 8.13 -13.42 6.77
N ALA A 68 6.95 -12.83 6.72
CA ALA A 68 5.83 -13.33 5.94
C ALA A 68 4.90 -12.18 5.60
N VAL A 69 4.25 -12.28 4.46
CA VAL A 69 3.20 -11.35 4.04
C VAL A 69 1.94 -12.16 3.78
N PHE A 70 0.85 -11.77 4.44
CA PHE A 70 -0.46 -12.40 4.25
C PHE A 70 -1.36 -11.44 3.49
N LEU A 71 -1.79 -11.84 2.32
CA LEU A 71 -2.74 -11.09 1.53
C LEU A 71 -4.11 -11.72 1.68
N LEU A 72 -5.00 -11.06 2.39
CA LEU A 72 -6.33 -11.60 2.67
C LEU A 72 -7.22 -11.43 1.45
N GLU A 73 -8.02 -12.46 1.18
CA GLU A 73 -9.02 -12.37 0.12
C GLU A 73 -10.09 -11.35 0.50
N ARG A 74 -10.63 -10.70 -0.52
CA ARG A 74 -11.78 -9.83 -0.32
C ARG A 74 -12.98 -10.66 0.09
N LEU A 75 -13.72 -10.15 1.08
CA LEU A 75 -15.01 -10.73 1.39
C LEU A 75 -16.02 -10.35 0.30
N PRO A 76 -16.93 -11.27 -0.05
CA PRO A 76 -18.01 -10.92 -0.99
C PRO A 76 -18.79 -9.74 -0.43
N LEU A 77 -19.01 -8.74 -1.27
CA LEU A 77 -19.82 -7.58 -0.88
C LEU A 77 -21.29 -8.01 -0.84
N GLN A 78 -22.00 -7.51 0.19
CA GLN A 78 -23.43 -7.74 0.28
C GLN A 78 -24.13 -7.03 -0.88
N ALA A 79 -25.14 -7.68 -1.43
CA ALA A 79 -25.66 -7.35 -2.74
C ALA A 79 -26.40 -6.03 -2.87
N ASP A 80 -26.77 -5.40 -1.77
CA ASP A 80 -27.80 -4.35 -1.84
C ASP A 80 -27.29 -3.04 -2.40
N ASP A 81 -26.01 -2.71 -2.20
CA ASP A 81 -25.49 -1.39 -2.55
C ASP A 81 -24.15 -1.42 -3.26
N VAL A 82 -23.80 -2.55 -3.79
CA VAL A 82 -22.50 -2.68 -4.45
C VAL A 82 -22.54 -2.02 -5.81
N ARG A 83 -21.73 -0.99 -5.98
CA ARG A 83 -21.48 -0.47 -7.31
C ARG A 83 -20.48 -1.34 -8.02
N THR A 84 -20.78 -1.68 -9.24
CA THR A 84 -19.92 -2.54 -10.06
C THR A 84 -18.52 -1.94 -10.21
N GLU A 85 -18.43 -0.63 -10.37
CA GLU A 85 -17.14 0.08 -10.51
C GLU A 85 -16.34 0.06 -9.23
N ASP A 86 -16.99 0.16 -8.05
CA ASP A 86 -16.31 0.06 -6.76
C ASP A 86 -15.75 -1.36 -6.55
N ASP A 87 -16.51 -2.35 -6.96
CA ASP A 87 -16.08 -3.74 -6.88
C ASP A 87 -14.91 -4.02 -7.83
N ALA A 88 -14.98 -3.51 -9.05
CA ALA A 88 -13.91 -3.65 -10.02
C ALA A 88 -12.63 -2.94 -9.55
N ALA A 89 -12.75 -1.76 -8.96
CA ALA A 89 -11.61 -1.03 -8.43
C ALA A 89 -10.98 -1.77 -7.26
N ALA A 90 -11.78 -2.34 -6.37
CA ALA A 90 -11.27 -3.13 -5.25
C ALA A 90 -10.58 -4.40 -5.73
N GLN A 91 -11.11 -5.05 -6.76
CA GLN A 91 -10.47 -6.23 -7.33
C GLN A 91 -9.14 -5.88 -8.00
N HIS A 92 -9.09 -4.76 -8.70
CA HIS A 92 -7.85 -4.28 -9.31
C HIS A 92 -6.79 -4.02 -8.25
N MET A 93 -7.15 -3.40 -7.13
CA MET A 93 -6.23 -3.18 -6.02
C MET A 93 -5.72 -4.51 -5.46
N GLN A 94 -6.59 -5.48 -5.25
CA GLN A 94 -6.23 -6.79 -4.75
C GLN A 94 -5.24 -7.49 -5.69
N ASP A 95 -5.53 -7.46 -6.99
CA ASP A 95 -4.68 -8.09 -7.99
C ASP A 95 -3.32 -7.41 -8.08
N THR A 96 -3.29 -6.09 -7.94
CA THR A 96 -2.05 -5.31 -7.95
C THR A 96 -1.18 -5.63 -6.74
N PHE A 97 -1.78 -5.70 -5.55
CA PHE A 97 -1.03 -6.08 -4.35
C PHE A 97 -0.43 -7.47 -4.48
N LEU A 98 -1.19 -8.42 -5.00
CA LEU A 98 -0.69 -9.78 -5.20
C LEU A 98 0.51 -9.79 -6.15
N ALA A 99 0.40 -9.08 -7.26
CA ALA A 99 1.49 -8.99 -8.24
C ALA A 99 2.73 -8.33 -7.67
N ASP A 100 2.56 -7.21 -6.94
CA ASP A 100 3.68 -6.46 -6.39
C ASP A 100 4.41 -7.23 -5.31
N TYR A 101 3.69 -7.85 -4.38
CA TYR A 101 4.33 -8.65 -3.34
C TYR A 101 4.97 -9.91 -3.89
N THR A 102 4.39 -10.49 -4.94
CA THR A 102 5.02 -11.62 -5.62
C THR A 102 6.33 -11.20 -6.28
N ALA A 103 6.37 -10.03 -6.89
CA ALA A 103 7.58 -9.50 -7.51
C ALA A 103 8.67 -9.15 -6.49
N LEU A 104 8.27 -8.80 -5.26
CA LEU A 104 9.21 -8.46 -4.19
C LEU A 104 9.80 -9.68 -3.49
N ASP A 105 9.21 -10.82 -3.66
CA ASP A 105 9.62 -12.05 -2.97
C ASP A 105 10.97 -12.62 -3.48
#